data_cee9d348708edeb8a5931b1219e65d46
#
_entry.id   cee9d348708edeb8a5931b1219e65d46
#
_cell.length_a   1.000
_cell.length_b   1.000
_cell.length_c   1.000
_cell.angle_alpha   90.00
_cell.angle_beta   90.00
_cell.angle_gamma   90.00
#
_symmetry.space_group_name_H-M   'P 1'
#
loop_
_entity.id
_entity.type
_entity.pdbx_description
1 polymer ?
#
loop_
_entity_poly.entity_id
_entity_poly.type
_entity_poly.pdbx_seq_one_letter_code
_entity_poly.pdbx_strand_id
1 'polypeptide(L)'
;MESMLDRGELPNLARIRQMGSYSRLRTTYPAQTPVAWSSFATGTNPGGHGIFDFISRDPATYLPDAALSHFERPRNIFSPPQVVNQRKGRPFWQTLSDAGVPSVILRCPCTFPPDELNGRMIAGVGVPDLRGSQNKGTFYTQDKIVQAGESEQVVILGAGADLKTHVIGPRNTRQSPANDTTCEIRVQMRNDTRALMIETGGTPARIEVKEKTWSEWVRLKFKF
;
A
#
# COMPACT_ATOMS: atom_id res chain seq x y z
N MET A 1 17.62 18.57 -7.41
CA MET A 1 18.78 18.17 -6.56
C MET A 1 20.05 18.94 -6.96
N GLU A 2 20.50 18.94 -8.23
CA GLU A 2 21.72 19.64 -8.64
C GLU A 2 21.74 21.12 -8.24
N SER A 3 20.69 21.86 -8.58
CA SER A 3 20.58 23.28 -8.21
C SER A 3 20.60 23.54 -6.69
N MET A 4 20.14 22.60 -5.89
CA MET A 4 20.21 22.69 -4.42
C MET A 4 21.63 22.38 -3.92
N LEU A 5 22.33 21.45 -4.56
CA LEU A 5 23.75 21.20 -4.29
C LEU A 5 24.61 22.44 -4.61
N ASP A 6 24.35 23.06 -5.74
CA ASP A 6 25.09 24.24 -6.20
C ASP A 6 24.82 25.47 -5.31
N ARG A 7 23.65 25.57 -4.67
CA ARG A 7 23.33 26.61 -3.68
C ARG A 7 23.78 26.28 -2.25
N GLY A 8 24.41 25.11 -2.02
CA GLY A 8 24.88 24.69 -0.71
C GLY A 8 23.78 24.23 0.27
N GLU A 9 22.55 24.02 -0.20
CA GLU A 9 21.41 23.60 0.63
C GLU A 9 21.49 22.13 1.08
N LEU A 10 22.37 21.33 0.46
CA LEU A 10 22.53 19.90 0.71
C LEU A 10 23.98 19.54 1.07
N PRO A 11 24.51 19.98 2.22
CA PRO A 11 25.94 19.85 2.54
C PRO A 11 26.42 18.40 2.63
N ASN A 12 25.60 17.49 3.15
CA ASN A 12 25.98 16.07 3.23
C ASN A 12 26.06 15.40 1.86
N LEU A 13 25.12 15.68 0.96
CA LEU A 13 25.16 15.16 -0.41
C LEU A 13 26.28 15.81 -1.21
N ALA A 14 26.58 17.09 -0.99
CA ALA A 14 27.72 17.76 -1.60
C ALA A 14 29.04 17.09 -1.20
N ARG A 15 29.20 16.72 0.07
CA ARG A 15 30.36 15.96 0.55
C ARG A 15 30.49 14.60 -0.14
N ILE A 16 29.41 13.85 -0.29
CA ILE A 16 29.41 12.55 -0.99
C ILE A 16 29.81 12.75 -2.46
N ARG A 17 29.27 13.78 -3.12
CA ARG A 17 29.62 14.14 -4.50
C ARG A 17 31.12 14.44 -4.66
N GLN A 18 31.74 15.08 -3.67
CA GLN A 18 33.18 15.39 -3.69
C GLN A 18 34.05 14.14 -3.44
N MET A 19 33.57 13.18 -2.66
CA MET A 19 34.30 11.95 -2.32
C MET A 19 34.21 10.86 -3.40
N GLY A 20 33.29 11.00 -4.36
CA GLY A 20 33.02 9.99 -5.37
C GLY A 20 32.64 10.58 -6.72
N SER A 21 32.02 9.76 -7.54
CA SER A 21 31.50 10.16 -8.85
C SER A 21 30.01 10.44 -8.77
N TYR A 22 29.58 11.49 -9.45
CA TYR A 22 28.18 11.86 -9.56
C TYR A 22 27.78 12.00 -11.04
N SER A 23 26.70 11.34 -11.41
CA SER A 23 26.12 11.45 -12.75
C SER A 23 24.61 11.38 -12.72
N ARG A 24 23.97 11.91 -13.76
CA ARG A 24 22.52 11.74 -13.93
C ARG A 24 22.22 10.32 -14.37
N LEU A 25 21.28 9.68 -13.69
CA LEU A 25 20.77 8.38 -14.08
C LEU A 25 19.60 8.56 -15.05
N ARG A 26 19.72 7.97 -16.26
CA ARG A 26 18.61 7.92 -17.21
C ARG A 26 17.60 6.88 -16.74
N THR A 27 16.33 7.26 -16.65
CA THR A 27 15.25 6.32 -16.35
C THR A 27 14.89 5.46 -17.56
N THR A 28 14.00 4.51 -17.35
CA THR A 28 13.46 3.62 -18.38
C THR A 28 12.52 4.37 -19.36
N TYR A 29 12.20 3.71 -20.45
CA TYR A 29 11.15 4.15 -21.36
C TYR A 29 10.12 3.01 -21.49
N PRO A 30 8.83 3.24 -21.07
CA PRO A 30 8.28 4.46 -20.47
C PRO A 30 8.89 4.84 -19.11
N ALA A 31 8.86 6.14 -18.77
CA ALA A 31 9.35 6.69 -17.51
C ALA A 31 8.31 6.57 -16.39
N GLN A 32 7.92 5.34 -16.08
CA GLN A 32 6.93 5.00 -15.05
C GLN A 32 7.58 4.24 -13.90
N THR A 33 7.10 4.49 -12.68
CA THR A 33 7.63 3.84 -11.47
C THR A 33 7.68 2.31 -11.57
N PRO A 34 6.61 1.61 -11.97
CA PRO A 34 6.64 0.14 -12.03
C PRO A 34 7.64 -0.36 -13.09
N VAL A 35 7.81 0.36 -14.17
CA VAL A 35 8.75 0.01 -15.24
C VAL A 35 10.19 0.16 -14.76
N ALA A 36 10.51 1.30 -14.15
CA ALA A 36 11.85 1.58 -13.65
C ALA A 36 12.28 0.59 -12.56
N TRP A 37 11.39 0.30 -11.59
CA TRP A 37 11.69 -0.63 -10.52
C TRP A 37 11.73 -2.09 -10.96
N SER A 38 10.93 -2.47 -11.95
CA SER A 38 11.02 -3.81 -12.55
C SER A 38 12.33 -3.98 -13.33
N SER A 39 12.74 -2.96 -14.08
CA SER A 39 14.05 -2.96 -14.76
C SER A 39 15.21 -2.98 -13.77
N PHE A 40 15.14 -2.20 -12.69
CA PHE A 40 16.14 -2.23 -11.62
C PHE A 40 16.25 -3.61 -10.98
N ALA A 41 15.12 -4.24 -10.66
CA ALA A 41 15.09 -5.54 -10.01
C ALA A 41 15.66 -6.65 -10.89
N THR A 42 15.36 -6.65 -12.20
CA THR A 42 15.66 -7.76 -13.10
C THR A 42 16.86 -7.52 -14.01
N GLY A 43 17.36 -6.27 -14.09
CA GLY A 43 18.41 -5.92 -15.05
C GLY A 43 17.96 -6.00 -16.52
N THR A 44 16.65 -6.07 -16.79
CA THR A 44 16.09 -6.19 -18.14
C THR A 44 15.24 -4.97 -18.51
N ASN A 45 14.99 -4.77 -19.78
CA ASN A 45 14.07 -3.75 -20.27
C ASN A 45 12.59 -4.19 -20.16
N PRO A 46 11.61 -3.29 -20.41
CA PRO A 46 10.19 -3.64 -20.34
C PRO A 46 9.76 -4.83 -21.19
N GLY A 47 10.38 -5.05 -22.33
CA GLY A 47 10.12 -6.23 -23.16
C GLY A 47 10.53 -7.55 -22.47
N GLY A 48 11.56 -7.51 -21.62
CA GLY A 48 12.03 -8.67 -20.85
C GLY A 48 11.16 -8.94 -19.61
N HIS A 49 10.88 -7.92 -18.81
CA HIS A 49 10.10 -8.09 -17.57
C HIS A 49 8.58 -7.96 -17.75
N GLY A 50 8.09 -7.46 -18.87
CA GLY A 50 6.67 -7.43 -19.22
C GLY A 50 5.84 -6.33 -18.54
N ILE A 51 6.44 -5.44 -17.78
CA ILE A 51 5.75 -4.33 -17.09
C ILE A 51 5.98 -3.03 -17.87
N PHE A 52 4.91 -2.41 -18.36
CA PHE A 52 4.96 -1.18 -19.16
C PHE A 52 4.29 0.01 -18.48
N ASP A 53 3.40 -0.25 -17.51
CA ASP A 53 2.68 0.75 -16.73
C ASP A 53 2.07 0.13 -15.47
N PHE A 54 1.31 0.88 -14.69
CA PHE A 54 0.46 0.40 -13.59
C PHE A 54 -0.75 -0.43 -14.10
N ILE A 55 -1.17 -0.16 -15.33
CA ILE A 55 -2.30 -0.82 -15.99
C ILE A 55 -1.79 -1.57 -17.20
N SER A 56 -2.22 -2.79 -17.36
CA SER A 56 -2.05 -3.62 -18.56
C SER A 56 -3.39 -3.75 -19.29
N ARG A 57 -3.33 -4.16 -20.53
CA ARG A 57 -4.51 -4.54 -21.29
C ARG A 57 -4.50 -6.05 -21.49
N ASP A 58 -5.56 -6.71 -21.06
CA ASP A 58 -5.76 -8.12 -21.37
C ASP A 58 -5.87 -8.31 -22.89
N PRO A 59 -4.98 -9.07 -23.53
CA PRO A 59 -5.01 -9.25 -24.98
C PRO A 59 -6.23 -10.01 -25.49
N ALA A 60 -6.91 -10.79 -24.66
CA ALA A 60 -8.09 -11.56 -25.03
C ALA A 60 -9.38 -10.72 -25.01
N THR A 61 -9.54 -9.89 -23.96
CA THR A 61 -10.76 -9.12 -23.74
C THR A 61 -10.61 -7.65 -24.09
N TYR A 62 -9.39 -7.16 -24.26
CA TYR A 62 -9.01 -5.76 -24.42
C TYR A 62 -9.39 -4.85 -23.23
N LEU A 63 -9.82 -5.44 -22.12
CA LEU A 63 -10.13 -4.70 -20.89
C LEU A 63 -8.86 -4.34 -20.12
N PRO A 64 -8.89 -3.23 -19.37
CA PRO A 64 -7.79 -2.86 -18.48
C PRO A 64 -7.73 -3.82 -17.28
N ASP A 65 -6.51 -4.17 -16.88
CA ASP A 65 -6.21 -4.97 -15.69
C ASP A 65 -4.99 -4.39 -14.95
N ALA A 66 -4.84 -4.74 -13.67
CA ALA A 66 -3.68 -4.35 -12.89
C ALA A 66 -2.41 -5.01 -13.44
N ALA A 67 -1.37 -4.21 -13.72
CA ALA A 67 -0.15 -4.72 -14.33
C ALA A 67 0.86 -5.32 -13.34
N LEU A 68 0.70 -5.09 -12.02
CA LEU A 68 1.72 -5.45 -11.03
C LEU A 68 1.50 -6.81 -10.39
N SER A 69 0.27 -7.08 -10.01
CA SER A 69 -0.13 -8.36 -9.41
C SER A 69 -1.59 -8.64 -9.71
N HIS A 70 -1.93 -9.90 -9.82
CA HIS A 70 -3.32 -10.34 -9.97
C HIS A 70 -3.63 -11.52 -9.05
N PHE A 71 -4.92 -11.72 -8.80
CA PHE A 71 -5.40 -12.87 -8.05
C PHE A 71 -5.64 -14.04 -9.00
N GLU A 72 -4.89 -15.11 -8.82
CA GLU A 72 -5.21 -16.37 -9.49
C GLU A 72 -6.36 -17.07 -8.82
N ARG A 73 -7.32 -17.55 -9.62
CA ARG A 73 -8.41 -18.38 -9.10
C ARG A 73 -7.84 -19.67 -8.54
N PRO A 74 -8.27 -20.08 -7.34
CA PRO A 74 -7.81 -21.34 -6.77
C PRO A 74 -8.18 -22.52 -7.69
N ARG A 75 -7.28 -23.48 -7.81
CA ARG A 75 -7.49 -24.70 -8.60
C ARG A 75 -8.61 -25.57 -8.06
N ASN A 76 -8.92 -25.44 -6.76
CA ASN A 76 -10.01 -26.12 -6.10
C ASN A 76 -10.61 -25.25 -5.01
N ILE A 77 -11.82 -25.59 -4.53
CA ILE A 77 -12.58 -24.83 -3.53
C ILE A 77 -11.90 -24.77 -2.14
N PHE A 78 -10.92 -25.61 -1.88
CA PHE A 78 -10.21 -25.68 -0.60
C PHE A 78 -8.91 -24.88 -0.61
N SER A 79 -8.43 -24.47 -1.79
CA SER A 79 -7.22 -23.66 -1.91
C SER A 79 -7.54 -22.17 -1.77
N PRO A 80 -6.77 -21.40 -1.00
CA PRO A 80 -6.94 -19.96 -0.96
C PRO A 80 -6.54 -19.32 -2.30
N PRO A 81 -7.13 -18.16 -2.66
CA PRO A 81 -6.67 -17.38 -3.78
C PRO A 81 -5.18 -17.03 -3.62
N GLN A 82 -4.42 -17.16 -4.68
CA GLN A 82 -3.02 -16.77 -4.69
C GLN A 82 -2.86 -15.45 -5.42
N VAL A 83 -1.99 -14.61 -4.90
CA VAL A 83 -1.58 -13.37 -5.58
C VAL A 83 -0.27 -13.63 -6.27
N VAL A 84 -0.20 -13.29 -7.54
CA VAL A 84 1.00 -13.50 -8.38
C VAL A 84 1.51 -12.15 -8.84
N ASN A 85 2.82 -11.94 -8.70
CA ASN A 85 3.50 -10.80 -9.29
C ASN A 85 3.62 -11.01 -10.81
N GLN A 86 3.20 -10.04 -11.60
CA GLN A 86 3.22 -10.16 -13.07
C GLN A 86 4.58 -9.85 -13.68
N ARG A 87 5.53 -9.33 -12.93
CA ARG A 87 6.88 -9.09 -13.39
C ARG A 87 7.55 -10.42 -13.80
N LYS A 88 7.96 -10.51 -15.02
CA LYS A 88 8.76 -11.61 -15.56
C LYS A 88 10.24 -11.40 -15.24
N GLY A 89 11.01 -12.46 -15.37
CA GLY A 89 12.45 -12.43 -15.14
C GLY A 89 12.81 -12.61 -13.66
N ARG A 90 14.06 -12.81 -13.43
CA ARG A 90 14.63 -13.12 -12.12
C ARG A 90 15.22 -11.87 -11.48
N PRO A 91 14.76 -11.44 -10.30
CA PRO A 91 15.34 -10.28 -9.65
C PRO A 91 16.73 -10.60 -9.05
N PHE A 92 17.59 -9.57 -8.95
CA PHE A 92 18.98 -9.75 -8.54
C PHE A 92 19.12 -10.33 -7.11
N TRP A 93 18.18 -10.09 -6.21
CA TRP A 93 18.21 -10.67 -4.86
C TRP A 93 18.00 -12.18 -4.83
N GLN A 94 17.33 -12.76 -5.82
CA GLN A 94 17.29 -14.21 -5.98
C GLN A 94 18.65 -14.77 -6.46
N THR A 95 19.34 -14.03 -7.32
CA THR A 95 20.70 -14.39 -7.74
C THR A 95 21.68 -14.33 -6.56
N LEU A 96 21.54 -13.32 -5.70
CA LEU A 96 22.30 -13.23 -4.46
C LEU A 96 21.99 -14.39 -3.50
N SER A 97 20.71 -14.74 -3.37
CA SER A 97 20.27 -15.87 -2.54
C SER A 97 20.87 -17.19 -2.96
N ASP A 98 20.95 -17.47 -4.28
CA ASP A 98 21.59 -18.69 -4.81
C ASP A 98 23.10 -18.71 -4.54
N ALA A 99 23.71 -17.54 -4.55
CA ALA A 99 25.12 -17.39 -4.18
C ALA A 99 25.36 -17.43 -2.65
N GLY A 100 24.32 -17.70 -1.86
CA GLY A 100 24.42 -17.75 -0.39
C GLY A 100 24.55 -16.37 0.26
N VAL A 101 24.38 -15.27 -0.47
CA VAL A 101 24.52 -13.91 0.04
C VAL A 101 23.20 -13.46 0.68
N PRO A 102 23.16 -13.23 2.01
CA PRO A 102 21.96 -12.79 2.68
C PRO A 102 21.59 -11.35 2.27
N SER A 103 20.30 -11.12 2.02
CA SER A 103 19.81 -9.83 1.54
C SER A 103 18.65 -9.32 2.39
N VAL A 104 18.58 -8.00 2.58
CA VAL A 104 17.46 -7.32 3.23
C VAL A 104 16.85 -6.33 2.24
N ILE A 105 15.64 -6.60 1.80
CA ILE A 105 14.92 -5.75 0.84
C ILE A 105 13.78 -5.05 1.57
N LEU A 106 13.87 -3.73 1.70
CA LEU A 106 12.90 -2.94 2.45
C LEU A 106 12.10 -2.04 1.50
N ARG A 107 10.81 -2.33 1.38
CA ARG A 107 9.83 -1.51 0.66
C ARG A 107 10.22 -1.21 -0.80
N CYS A 108 10.93 -2.13 -1.45
CA CYS A 108 11.17 -1.99 -2.88
C CYS A 108 9.82 -1.96 -3.64
N PRO A 109 9.56 -0.94 -4.46
CA PRO A 109 8.30 -0.85 -5.18
C PRO A 109 8.04 -2.03 -6.11
N CYS A 110 6.76 -2.35 -6.32
CA CYS A 110 6.30 -3.38 -7.27
C CYS A 110 6.82 -4.79 -6.96
N THR A 111 6.94 -5.12 -5.68
CA THR A 111 7.44 -6.42 -5.20
C THR A 111 6.41 -7.22 -4.39
N PHE A 112 5.12 -6.97 -4.62
CA PHE A 112 4.06 -7.76 -3.99
C PHE A 112 3.51 -8.82 -4.95
N PRO A 113 3.34 -10.08 -4.51
CA PRO A 113 3.79 -10.62 -3.23
C PRO A 113 5.33 -10.64 -3.13
N PRO A 114 5.89 -10.62 -1.89
CA PRO A 114 7.33 -10.64 -1.72
C PRO A 114 7.94 -11.94 -2.23
N ASP A 115 9.09 -11.82 -2.90
CA ASP A 115 9.85 -12.97 -3.36
C ASP A 115 10.49 -13.72 -2.17
N GLU A 116 10.63 -15.04 -2.29
CA GLU A 116 11.45 -15.82 -1.37
C GLU A 116 12.93 -15.55 -1.61
N LEU A 117 13.68 -15.32 -0.53
CA LEU A 117 15.11 -15.03 -0.60
C LEU A 117 15.85 -15.48 0.67
N ASN A 118 17.16 -15.64 0.56
CA ASN A 118 18.03 -15.81 1.72
C ASN A 118 18.15 -14.47 2.46
N GLY A 119 17.23 -14.22 3.43
CA GLY A 119 17.18 -12.97 4.16
C GLY A 119 15.78 -12.51 4.54
N ARG A 120 15.50 -11.22 4.36
CA ARG A 120 14.20 -10.62 4.72
C ARG A 120 13.71 -9.68 3.64
N MET A 121 12.43 -9.74 3.34
CA MET A 121 11.79 -8.85 2.38
C MET A 121 10.50 -8.29 2.92
N ILE A 122 10.34 -6.98 2.77
CA ILE A 122 9.06 -6.27 2.96
C ILE A 122 8.73 -5.61 1.63
N ALA A 123 7.63 -6.04 1.02
CA ALA A 123 7.16 -5.48 -0.24
C ALA A 123 6.83 -3.99 -0.13
N GLY A 124 7.00 -3.26 -1.22
CA GLY A 124 6.77 -1.81 -1.30
C GLY A 124 5.43 -1.44 -1.93
N VAL A 125 5.46 -0.39 -2.75
CA VAL A 125 4.27 0.14 -3.44
C VAL A 125 3.55 -0.96 -4.24
N GLY A 126 2.22 -0.98 -4.13
CA GLY A 126 1.38 -2.00 -4.78
C GLY A 126 0.93 -3.11 -3.83
N VAL A 127 1.26 -3.02 -2.55
CA VAL A 127 0.73 -3.94 -1.52
C VAL A 127 -0.72 -3.55 -1.23
N PRO A 128 -1.69 -4.43 -1.45
CA PRO A 128 -3.06 -4.17 -1.04
C PRO A 128 -3.18 -4.15 0.47
N ASP A 129 -4.13 -3.39 0.99
CA ASP A 129 -4.50 -3.44 2.39
C ASP A 129 -5.28 -4.72 2.72
N LEU A 130 -5.65 -4.90 3.99
CA LEU A 130 -6.41 -6.08 4.44
C LEU A 130 -7.79 -6.22 3.77
N ARG A 131 -8.28 -5.18 3.13
CA ARG A 131 -9.54 -5.19 2.37
C ARG A 131 -9.34 -5.52 0.89
N GLY A 132 -8.10 -5.64 0.43
CA GLY A 132 -7.75 -5.78 -0.97
C GLY A 132 -7.79 -4.47 -1.75
N SER A 133 -7.96 -3.33 -1.05
CA SER A 133 -7.90 -2.01 -1.67
C SER A 133 -6.47 -1.44 -1.62
N GLN A 134 -6.22 -0.39 -2.38
CA GLN A 134 -4.94 0.31 -2.34
C GLN A 134 -5.14 1.72 -1.78
N ASN A 135 -4.65 1.95 -0.58
CA ASN A 135 -4.63 3.26 0.08
C ASN A 135 -5.99 3.96 0.20
N LYS A 136 -7.08 3.21 0.39
CA LYS A 136 -8.39 3.79 0.66
C LYS A 136 -8.53 4.12 2.13
N GLY A 137 -8.54 5.42 2.45
CA GLY A 137 -8.94 5.91 3.77
C GLY A 137 -10.47 5.87 3.95
N THR A 138 -10.93 5.83 5.20
CA THR A 138 -12.35 6.06 5.51
C THR A 138 -12.48 7.41 6.21
N PHE A 139 -13.28 8.29 5.62
CA PHE A 139 -13.57 9.62 6.15
C PHE A 139 -14.95 9.60 6.84
N TYR A 140 -14.96 9.89 8.13
CA TYR A 140 -16.18 9.96 8.93
C TYR A 140 -16.59 11.42 9.09
N THR A 141 -17.82 11.75 8.72
CA THR A 141 -18.31 13.15 8.75
C THR A 141 -19.79 13.21 9.11
N GLN A 142 -20.20 14.32 9.71
CA GLN A 142 -21.62 14.67 9.89
C GLN A 142 -22.17 15.50 8.72
N ASP A 143 -21.28 15.99 7.85
CA ASP A 143 -21.69 16.75 6.68
C ASP A 143 -22.25 15.81 5.60
N LYS A 144 -23.48 16.09 5.17
CA LYS A 144 -24.19 15.29 4.17
C LYS A 144 -23.81 15.61 2.70
N ILE A 145 -23.00 16.65 2.50
CA ILE A 145 -22.67 17.18 1.16
C ILE A 145 -21.18 16.93 0.83
N VAL A 146 -20.56 15.93 1.41
CA VAL A 146 -19.17 15.60 1.10
C VAL A 146 -19.10 14.69 -0.11
N GLN A 147 -18.39 15.13 -1.14
CA GLN A 147 -18.01 14.27 -2.26
C GLN A 147 -16.79 13.46 -1.87
N ALA A 148 -16.90 12.13 -1.96
CA ALA A 148 -15.76 11.25 -1.79
C ALA A 148 -14.76 11.46 -2.92
N GLY A 149 -13.48 11.62 -2.59
CA GLY A 149 -12.39 11.49 -3.55
C GLY A 149 -12.26 10.03 -4.04
N GLU A 150 -11.58 9.79 -5.14
CA GLU A 150 -11.40 8.44 -5.71
C GLU A 150 -10.73 7.45 -4.73
N SER A 151 -9.92 7.96 -3.79
CA SER A 151 -9.19 7.18 -2.79
C SER A 151 -9.84 7.18 -1.40
N GLU A 152 -11.10 7.62 -1.29
CA GLU A 152 -11.78 7.80 0.00
C GLU A 152 -13.12 7.08 0.03
N GLN A 153 -13.42 6.50 1.18
CA GLN A 153 -14.76 6.03 1.52
C GLN A 153 -15.34 6.99 2.56
N VAL A 154 -16.51 7.55 2.26
CA VAL A 154 -17.19 8.46 3.18
C VAL A 154 -18.25 7.69 3.97
N VAL A 155 -18.21 7.84 5.29
CA VAL A 155 -19.24 7.36 6.21
C VAL A 155 -19.90 8.56 6.83
N ILE A 156 -21.17 8.77 6.52
CA ILE A 156 -21.95 9.88 7.09
C ILE A 156 -22.45 9.47 8.46
N LEU A 157 -22.04 10.23 9.47
CA LEU A 157 -22.47 10.06 10.85
C LEU A 157 -23.81 10.77 11.09
N GLY A 158 -24.59 10.25 12.03
CA GLY A 158 -25.80 10.92 12.50
C GLY A 158 -25.51 12.25 13.21
N ALA A 159 -26.55 13.02 13.53
CA ALA A 159 -26.43 14.23 14.32
C ALA A 159 -26.22 13.87 15.82
N GLY A 160 -25.43 14.67 16.51
CA GLY A 160 -25.17 14.52 17.94
C GLY A 160 -23.69 14.46 18.30
N ALA A 161 -23.41 14.44 19.59
CA ALA A 161 -22.05 14.41 20.12
C ALA A 161 -21.59 12.99 20.55
N ASP A 162 -22.49 12.02 20.56
CA ASP A 162 -22.25 10.62 20.95
C ASP A 162 -22.84 9.71 19.87
N LEU A 163 -21.98 9.10 19.09
CA LEU A 163 -22.33 8.43 17.87
C LEU A 163 -21.80 7.00 17.85
N LYS A 164 -22.59 6.07 17.35
CA LYS A 164 -22.14 4.71 17.03
C LYS A 164 -21.93 4.58 15.55
N THR A 165 -20.80 4.02 15.18
CA THR A 165 -20.45 3.70 13.80
C THR A 165 -19.55 2.46 13.76
N HIS A 166 -18.95 2.18 12.63
CA HIS A 166 -18.09 1.00 12.49
C HIS A 166 -16.90 1.29 11.60
N VAL A 167 -15.83 0.57 11.85
CA VAL A 167 -14.69 0.47 10.94
C VAL A 167 -14.90 -0.76 10.08
N ILE A 168 -14.78 -0.58 8.77
CA ILE A 168 -14.91 -1.65 7.79
C ILE A 168 -13.58 -2.40 7.74
N GLY A 169 -13.65 -3.70 7.91
CA GLY A 169 -12.50 -4.61 7.92
C GLY A 169 -12.36 -5.43 6.65
N PRO A 170 -11.60 -6.51 6.73
CA PRO A 170 -11.41 -7.44 5.62
C PRO A 170 -12.72 -8.08 5.16
N ARG A 171 -12.77 -8.44 3.89
CA ARG A 171 -13.93 -9.13 3.33
C ARG A 171 -14.02 -10.57 3.83
N ASN A 172 -15.18 -10.96 4.33
CA ASN A 172 -15.44 -12.33 4.73
C ASN A 172 -15.86 -13.17 3.51
N THR A 173 -14.90 -13.87 2.93
CA THR A 173 -15.12 -14.74 1.77
C THR A 173 -15.73 -16.10 2.11
N ARG A 174 -15.86 -16.43 3.40
CA ARG A 174 -16.52 -17.66 3.86
C ARG A 174 -18.04 -17.59 3.79
N GLN A 175 -18.59 -16.39 3.66
CA GLN A 175 -20.03 -16.17 3.48
C GLN A 175 -20.38 -16.02 2.00
N SER A 176 -21.59 -16.45 1.65
CA SER A 176 -22.13 -16.26 0.29
C SER A 176 -23.50 -15.55 0.38
N PRO A 177 -23.61 -14.30 -0.16
CA PRO A 177 -22.56 -13.50 -0.77
C PRO A 177 -21.52 -13.02 0.25
N ALA A 178 -20.29 -12.85 -0.22
CA ALA A 178 -19.21 -12.33 0.62
C ALA A 178 -19.50 -10.87 1.05
N ASN A 179 -19.39 -10.59 2.35
CA ASN A 179 -19.61 -9.27 2.94
C ASN A 179 -18.36 -8.77 3.68
N ASP A 180 -18.29 -7.48 3.91
CA ASP A 180 -17.21 -6.90 4.70
C ASP A 180 -17.43 -7.17 6.19
N THR A 181 -16.35 -7.54 6.89
CA THR A 181 -16.39 -7.58 8.36
C THR A 181 -16.39 -6.15 8.91
N THR A 182 -16.96 -5.98 10.09
CA THR A 182 -17.02 -4.66 10.74
C THR A 182 -16.57 -4.75 12.19
N CYS A 183 -15.98 -3.66 12.67
CA CYS A 183 -15.69 -3.45 14.08
C CYS A 183 -16.46 -2.22 14.55
N GLU A 184 -17.39 -2.41 15.48
CA GLU A 184 -18.17 -1.30 16.03
C GLU A 184 -17.27 -0.37 16.83
N ILE A 185 -17.49 0.94 16.65
CA ILE A 185 -16.83 2.01 17.41
C ILE A 185 -17.88 3.02 17.89
N ARG A 186 -17.60 3.64 19.03
CA ARG A 186 -18.37 4.76 19.56
C ARG A 186 -17.51 6.00 19.54
N VAL A 187 -18.01 7.07 18.98
CA VAL A 187 -17.31 8.34 18.84
C VAL A 187 -18.04 9.40 19.67
N GLN A 188 -17.36 9.98 20.63
CA GLN A 188 -17.88 11.07 21.45
C GLN A 188 -17.10 12.35 21.15
N MET A 189 -17.83 13.38 20.76
CA MET A 189 -17.24 14.71 20.51
C MET A 189 -17.15 15.50 21.79
N ARG A 190 -15.97 15.96 22.12
CA ARG A 190 -15.70 16.83 23.27
C ARG A 190 -15.42 18.24 22.78
N ASN A 191 -16.44 19.08 22.80
CA ASN A 191 -16.33 20.44 22.29
C ASN A 191 -15.45 21.32 23.19
N ASP A 192 -15.40 21.03 24.50
CA ASP A 192 -14.57 21.71 25.48
C ASP A 192 -13.06 21.58 25.19
N THR A 193 -12.64 20.42 24.72
CA THR A 193 -11.24 20.11 24.47
C THR A 193 -10.89 20.00 22.96
N ARG A 194 -11.87 20.23 22.08
CA ARG A 194 -11.74 19.99 20.63
C ARG A 194 -11.12 18.62 20.33
N ALA A 195 -11.63 17.62 20.99
CA ALA A 195 -11.14 16.24 20.87
C ALA A 195 -12.28 15.27 20.59
N LEU A 196 -11.91 14.15 19.98
CA LEU A 196 -12.77 12.98 19.84
C LEU A 196 -12.32 11.90 20.83
N MET A 197 -13.25 11.37 21.60
CA MET A 197 -13.04 10.16 22.37
C MET A 197 -13.63 9.01 21.57
N ILE A 198 -12.80 8.04 21.22
CA ILE A 198 -13.21 6.87 20.43
C ILE A 198 -13.08 5.63 21.29
N GLU A 199 -14.20 4.94 21.52
CA GLU A 199 -14.22 3.62 22.14
C GLU A 199 -14.21 2.56 21.06
N THR A 200 -13.36 1.57 21.20
CA THR A 200 -13.17 0.49 20.23
C THR A 200 -13.28 -0.87 20.90
N GLY A 201 -13.63 -1.90 20.14
CA GLY A 201 -13.48 -3.29 20.59
C GLY A 201 -12.04 -3.81 20.58
N GLY A 202 -11.06 -2.91 20.43
CA GLY A 202 -9.66 -3.21 20.23
C GLY A 202 -8.75 -2.94 21.43
N THR A 203 -7.48 -2.66 21.14
CA THR A 203 -6.48 -2.28 22.14
C THR A 203 -5.66 -1.11 21.62
N PRO A 204 -5.62 0.03 22.29
CA PRO A 204 -6.39 0.34 23.52
C PRO A 204 -7.91 0.41 23.26
N ALA A 205 -8.71 0.12 24.28
CA ALA A 205 -10.17 0.15 24.18
C ALA A 205 -10.74 1.56 24.03
N ARG A 206 -10.00 2.58 24.45
CA ARG A 206 -10.37 3.99 24.37
C ARG A 206 -9.17 4.82 23.92
N ILE A 207 -9.39 5.71 22.98
CA ILE A 207 -8.38 6.67 22.48
C ILE A 207 -8.95 8.07 22.44
N GLU A 208 -8.12 9.05 22.69
CA GLU A 208 -8.42 10.46 22.51
C GLU A 208 -7.66 10.98 21.30
N VAL A 209 -8.37 11.65 20.39
CA VAL A 209 -7.79 12.26 19.19
C VAL A 209 -8.11 13.73 19.20
N LYS A 210 -7.10 14.58 19.39
CA LYS A 210 -7.25 16.04 19.35
C LYS A 210 -7.35 16.56 17.93
N GLU A 211 -7.91 17.73 17.77
CA GLU A 211 -8.00 18.40 16.48
C GLU A 211 -6.62 18.49 15.81
N LYS A 212 -6.56 18.13 14.51
CA LYS A 212 -5.34 18.15 13.67
C LYS A 212 -4.20 17.25 14.17
N THR A 213 -4.49 16.25 14.98
CA THR A 213 -3.49 15.26 15.42
C THR A 213 -3.85 13.84 14.98
N TRP A 214 -2.88 12.94 15.07
CA TRP A 214 -3.07 11.51 14.88
C TRP A 214 -3.18 10.82 16.23
N SER A 215 -3.95 9.74 16.28
CA SER A 215 -3.92 8.83 17.42
C SER A 215 -2.70 7.92 17.37
N GLU A 216 -2.40 7.28 18.48
CA GLU A 216 -1.55 6.10 18.50
C GLU A 216 -2.20 4.95 17.69
N TRP A 217 -1.38 3.95 17.34
CA TRP A 217 -1.86 2.77 16.63
C TRP A 217 -2.86 1.98 17.47
N VAL A 218 -3.97 1.59 16.85
CA VAL A 218 -5.06 0.83 17.49
C VAL A 218 -5.19 -0.52 16.83
N ARG A 219 -5.13 -1.58 17.63
CA ARG A 219 -5.39 -2.93 17.14
C ARG A 219 -6.88 -3.22 17.21
N LEU A 220 -7.54 -3.32 16.07
CA LEU A 220 -8.95 -3.70 15.97
C LEU A 220 -9.09 -5.21 15.81
N LYS A 221 -10.23 -5.75 16.26
CA LYS A 221 -10.60 -7.17 16.11
C LYS A 221 -11.83 -7.27 15.22
N PHE A 222 -11.72 -8.06 14.18
CA PHE A 222 -12.82 -8.38 13.28
C PHE A 222 -13.25 -9.84 13.48
N LYS A 223 -14.57 -10.08 13.44
CA LYS A 223 -15.13 -11.42 13.52
C LYS A 223 -15.48 -11.90 12.11
N PHE A 224 -15.04 -13.10 11.77
CA PHE A 224 -15.32 -13.78 10.50
C PHE A 224 -16.39 -14.83 10.63
#